data_129e026361ab94f1ae52ec756d246bf8
#
_entry.id   129e026361ab94f1ae52ec756d246bf8
#
_cell.length_a   1.000
_cell.length_b   1.000
_cell.length_c   1.000
_cell.angle_alpha   90.00
_cell.angle_beta   90.00
_cell.angle_gamma   90.00
#
_symmetry.space_group_name_H-M   'P 1'
#
loop_
_entity.id
_entity.type
_entity.pdbx_description
1 polymer ?
#
loop_
_entity_poly.entity_id
_entity_poly.type
_entity_poly.pdbx_seq_one_letter_code
_entity_poly.pdbx_strand_id
1 'polypeptide(L)'
;GHCIEAHRFRDAAIVPQTLEARCLYDADKLDSIGAIGAARAFAYAGAHGSRLWVKPVAEIDGGAPEPAAPDYTPVHEYVFKLQRLLATLHTPTARALGAERHATMAAFFAQLDAEMMAATPRHFAAPNPEQAPHL
;
A
#
# COMPACT_ATOMS: atom_id res chain seq x y z
N GLY A 1 15.22 15.08 -21.91
CA GLY A 1 14.82 14.14 -22.81
C GLY A 1 14.11 12.92 -22.27
N HIS A 2 14.12 11.86 -23.06
CA HIS A 2 13.36 10.62 -22.87
C HIS A 2 13.43 10.00 -21.46
N CYS A 3 14.59 10.01 -20.81
CA CYS A 3 14.74 9.48 -19.44
C CYS A 3 13.86 10.21 -18.41
N ILE A 4 13.72 11.53 -18.54
CA ILE A 4 12.92 12.34 -17.61
C ILE A 4 11.42 12.16 -17.89
N GLU A 5 11.03 11.95 -19.14
CA GLU A 5 9.63 11.74 -19.53
C GLU A 5 9.15 10.33 -19.16
N ALA A 6 10.01 9.32 -19.30
CA ALA A 6 9.68 7.92 -19.07
C ALA A 6 9.65 7.49 -17.60
N HIS A 7 10.09 8.32 -16.63
CA HIS A 7 10.14 7.92 -15.21
C HIS A 7 8.78 8.04 -14.50
N ARG A 8 7.83 8.80 -15.04
CA ARG A 8 6.54 9.04 -14.39
C ARG A 8 5.58 7.87 -14.59
N PHE A 9 5.10 7.29 -13.50
CA PHE A 9 4.11 6.21 -13.52
C PHE A 9 2.74 6.64 -14.11
N ARG A 10 2.46 7.93 -14.17
CA ARG A 10 1.16 8.47 -14.62
C ARG A 10 0.96 8.39 -16.14
N ASP A 11 2.04 8.25 -16.90
CA ASP A 11 2.00 8.12 -18.36
C ASP A 11 2.40 6.68 -18.74
N ALA A 12 1.42 5.77 -18.67
CA ALA A 12 1.60 4.38 -19.14
C ALA A 12 1.95 4.29 -20.64
N ALA A 13 1.87 5.42 -21.37
CA ALA A 13 2.21 5.51 -22.80
C ALA A 13 3.70 5.61 -23.08
N ILE A 14 4.53 6.00 -22.10
CA ILE A 14 5.98 6.20 -22.32
C ILE A 14 6.76 5.06 -21.65
N VAL A 15 7.03 4.01 -22.43
CA VAL A 15 7.87 2.89 -21.99
C VAL A 15 9.35 3.28 -22.11
N PRO A 16 10.19 3.07 -21.07
CA PRO A 16 11.62 3.33 -21.15
C PRO A 16 12.29 2.44 -22.21
N GLN A 17 12.86 3.07 -23.25
CA GLN A 17 13.45 2.37 -24.40
C GLN A 17 14.94 2.06 -24.21
N THR A 18 15.69 2.95 -23.54
CA THR A 18 17.13 2.78 -23.33
C THR A 18 17.41 2.13 -21.97
N LEU A 19 18.61 1.56 -21.82
CA LEU A 19 19.02 0.98 -20.54
C LEU A 19 19.06 2.02 -19.43
N GLU A 20 19.56 3.22 -19.73
CA GLU A 20 19.63 4.33 -18.77
C GLU A 20 18.22 4.76 -18.31
N ALA A 21 17.26 4.85 -19.24
CA ALA A 21 15.89 5.18 -18.92
C ALA A 21 15.23 4.09 -18.04
N ARG A 22 15.51 2.80 -18.31
CA ARG A 22 15.05 1.68 -17.48
C ARG A 22 15.66 1.73 -16.07
N CYS A 23 16.97 1.98 -15.97
CA CYS A 23 17.62 2.11 -14.68
C CYS A 23 17.07 3.28 -13.85
N LEU A 24 16.82 4.43 -14.48
CA LEU A 24 16.23 5.58 -13.79
C LEU A 24 14.80 5.30 -13.34
N TYR A 25 13.99 4.67 -14.19
CA TYR A 25 12.64 4.22 -13.83
C TYR A 25 12.65 3.26 -12.65
N ASP A 26 13.50 2.24 -12.72
CA ASP A 26 13.61 1.22 -11.67
C ASP A 26 14.06 1.82 -10.33
N ALA A 27 15.04 2.74 -10.35
CA ALA A 27 15.50 3.43 -9.16
C ALA A 27 14.37 4.23 -8.49
N ASP A 28 13.59 4.98 -9.26
CA ASP A 28 12.44 5.73 -8.76
C ASP A 28 11.37 4.79 -8.17
N LYS A 29 11.09 3.65 -8.80
CA LYS A 29 10.10 2.70 -8.29
C LYS A 29 10.58 1.95 -7.04
N LEU A 30 11.87 1.62 -6.96
CA LEU A 30 12.46 0.99 -5.78
C LEU A 30 12.34 1.85 -4.52
N ASP A 31 12.34 3.17 -4.65
CA ASP A 31 12.09 4.10 -3.53
C ASP A 31 10.63 4.10 -3.04
N SER A 32 9.75 3.46 -3.78
CA SER A 32 8.34 3.30 -3.42
C SER A 32 7.98 1.88 -3.02
N ILE A 33 8.94 0.95 -2.96
CA ILE A 33 8.76 -0.45 -2.57
C ILE A 33 9.46 -0.70 -1.22
N GLY A 34 8.85 -1.51 -0.37
CA GLY A 34 9.43 -1.92 0.91
C GLY A 34 9.14 -0.97 2.05
N ALA A 35 10.00 -0.98 3.07
CA ALA A 35 9.84 -0.18 4.28
C ALA A 35 9.79 1.33 3.97
N ILE A 36 10.62 1.80 3.04
CA ILE A 36 10.62 3.22 2.62
C ILE A 36 9.28 3.59 1.96
N GLY A 37 8.78 2.74 1.07
CA GLY A 37 7.47 2.96 0.42
C GLY A 37 6.33 3.01 1.43
N ALA A 38 6.30 2.09 2.39
CA ALA A 38 5.32 2.10 3.47
C ALA A 38 5.44 3.38 4.31
N ALA A 39 6.64 3.72 4.80
CA ALA A 39 6.87 4.92 5.60
C ALA A 39 6.43 6.21 4.89
N ARG A 40 6.70 6.32 3.58
CA ARG A 40 6.26 7.47 2.76
C ARG A 40 4.75 7.54 2.65
N ALA A 41 4.05 6.40 2.49
CA ALA A 41 2.59 6.38 2.44
C ALA A 41 1.97 6.86 3.75
N PHE A 42 2.51 6.43 4.90
CA PHE A 42 2.05 6.88 6.21
C PHE A 42 2.38 8.36 6.49
N ALA A 43 3.57 8.82 6.11
CA ALA A 43 3.95 10.23 6.21
C ALA A 43 3.02 11.13 5.38
N TYR A 44 2.69 10.70 4.16
CA TYR A 44 1.75 11.43 3.30
C TYR A 44 0.36 11.49 3.93
N ALA A 45 -0.15 10.35 4.40
CA ALA A 45 -1.46 10.29 5.06
C ALA A 45 -1.52 11.22 6.29
N GLY A 46 -0.48 11.19 7.13
CA GLY A 46 -0.38 12.07 8.29
C GLY A 46 -0.36 13.56 7.93
N ALA A 47 0.39 13.94 6.89
CA ALA A 47 0.47 15.32 6.41
C ALA A 47 -0.87 15.84 5.84
N HIS A 48 -1.73 14.95 5.34
CA HIS A 48 -3.04 15.30 4.76
C HIS A 48 -4.23 15.01 5.70
N GLY A 49 -3.97 14.62 6.95
CA GLY A 49 -5.03 14.30 7.91
C GLY A 49 -5.88 13.08 7.53
N SER A 50 -5.36 12.20 6.68
CA SER A 50 -6.02 10.97 6.30
C SER A 50 -5.96 9.94 7.43
N ARG A 51 -6.95 9.04 7.45
CA ARG A 51 -6.96 7.94 8.42
C ARG A 51 -5.80 6.99 8.18
N LEU A 52 -5.30 6.39 9.27
CA LEU A 52 -4.25 5.39 9.22
C LEU A 52 -4.72 4.09 8.54
N TRP A 53 -5.95 3.69 8.87
CA TRP A 53 -6.55 2.43 8.46
C TRP A 53 -8.08 2.53 8.55
N VAL A 54 -8.81 1.83 7.71
CA VAL A 54 -10.29 1.74 7.74
C VAL A 54 -10.78 0.31 7.63
N LYS A 55 -10.11 -0.52 6.84
CA LYS A 55 -10.44 -1.93 6.63
C LYS A 55 -9.22 -2.71 6.15
N PRO A 56 -9.21 -4.05 6.30
CA PRO A 56 -8.09 -4.89 5.88
C PRO A 56 -7.79 -4.81 4.38
N VAL A 57 -6.55 -5.12 4.01
CA VAL A 57 -6.11 -5.23 2.60
C VAL A 57 -7.07 -6.08 1.77
N ALA A 58 -7.51 -7.22 2.31
CA ALA A 58 -8.39 -8.16 1.60
C ALA A 58 -9.79 -7.62 1.31
N GLU A 59 -10.23 -6.58 2.02
CA GLU A 59 -11.55 -5.97 1.87
C GLU A 59 -11.51 -4.67 1.05
N ILE A 60 -10.33 -4.26 0.59
CA ILE A 60 -10.19 -3.13 -0.33
C ILE A 60 -10.57 -3.61 -1.72
N ASP A 61 -11.75 -3.21 -2.16
CA ASP A 61 -12.34 -3.54 -3.46
C ASP A 61 -12.76 -2.28 -4.24
N GLY A 62 -13.16 -2.45 -5.48
CA GLY A 62 -13.65 -1.37 -6.33
C GLY A 62 -12.55 -0.51 -6.95
N GLY A 63 -12.92 0.67 -7.39
CA GLY A 63 -11.99 1.67 -7.93
C GLY A 63 -11.23 2.38 -6.83
N ALA A 64 -10.03 2.87 -7.15
CA ALA A 64 -9.27 3.70 -6.21
C ALA A 64 -10.07 4.97 -5.89
N PRO A 65 -10.32 5.29 -4.60
CA PRO A 65 -10.84 6.59 -4.23
C PRO A 65 -9.90 7.71 -4.67
N GLU A 66 -10.38 8.93 -4.74
CA GLU A 66 -9.50 10.08 -4.96
C GLU A 66 -8.40 10.11 -3.89
N PRO A 67 -7.10 10.22 -4.27
CA PRO A 67 -6.00 10.20 -3.31
C PRO A 67 -6.06 11.31 -2.24
N ALA A 68 -6.81 12.38 -2.50
CA ALA A 68 -7.04 13.47 -1.55
C ALA A 68 -8.24 13.23 -0.62
N ALA A 69 -9.00 12.13 -0.80
CA ALA A 69 -10.12 11.82 0.06
C ALA A 69 -9.64 11.46 1.48
N PRO A 70 -10.34 11.93 2.55
CA PRO A 70 -9.95 11.63 3.94
C PRO A 70 -9.87 10.13 4.25
N ASP A 71 -10.65 9.33 3.53
CA ASP A 71 -10.70 7.88 3.68
C ASP A 71 -9.72 7.13 2.77
N TYR A 72 -8.89 7.84 1.98
CA TYR A 72 -7.79 7.24 1.25
C TYR A 72 -6.62 7.00 2.23
N THR A 73 -6.49 5.77 2.67
CA THR A 73 -5.48 5.38 3.67
C THR A 73 -4.21 4.83 3.02
N PRO A 74 -3.11 4.68 3.78
CA PRO A 74 -1.92 3.95 3.30
C PRO A 74 -2.23 2.53 2.80
N VAL A 75 -3.27 1.87 3.32
CA VAL A 75 -3.72 0.56 2.83
C VAL A 75 -4.26 0.65 1.41
N HIS A 76 -5.02 1.70 1.08
CA HIS A 76 -5.47 1.96 -0.29
C HIS A 76 -4.28 2.22 -1.23
N GLU A 77 -3.31 3.05 -0.81
CA GLU A 77 -2.09 3.31 -1.58
C GLU A 77 -1.31 2.00 -1.84
N TYR A 78 -1.23 1.11 -0.84
CA TYR A 78 -0.63 -0.20 -1.00
C TYR A 78 -1.37 -1.06 -2.03
N VAL A 79 -2.68 -1.21 -1.91
CA VAL A 79 -3.50 -2.08 -2.78
C VAL A 79 -3.54 -1.57 -4.22
N PHE A 80 -3.77 -0.27 -4.41
CA PHE A 80 -3.96 0.27 -5.75
C PHE A 80 -2.68 0.60 -6.48
N LYS A 81 -1.57 0.80 -5.76
CA LYS A 81 -0.31 1.23 -6.37
C LYS A 81 0.91 0.44 -5.92
N LEU A 82 1.27 0.47 -4.61
CA LEU A 82 2.59 0.02 -4.18
C LEU A 82 2.84 -1.46 -4.45
N GLN A 83 1.86 -2.33 -4.19
CA GLN A 83 2.00 -3.78 -4.44
C GLN A 83 2.18 -4.13 -5.92
N ARG A 84 1.82 -3.24 -6.84
CA ARG A 84 1.90 -3.47 -8.29
C ARG A 84 3.25 -3.04 -8.88
N LEU A 85 4.03 -2.26 -8.16
CA LEU A 85 5.28 -1.67 -8.67
C LEU A 85 6.33 -2.71 -9.00
N LEU A 86 6.40 -3.81 -8.24
CA LEU A 86 7.35 -4.91 -8.52
C LEU A 86 7.24 -5.43 -9.96
N ALA A 87 6.01 -5.59 -10.46
CA ALA A 87 5.76 -6.09 -11.81
C ALA A 87 6.17 -5.10 -12.90
N THR A 88 6.38 -3.84 -12.59
CA THR A 88 6.75 -2.79 -13.55
C THR A 88 8.26 -2.62 -13.71
N LEU A 89 9.08 -3.27 -12.88
CA LEU A 89 10.54 -3.14 -12.92
C LEU A 89 11.12 -3.82 -14.17
N HIS A 90 12.10 -3.16 -14.78
CA HIS A 90 12.66 -3.55 -16.06
C HIS A 90 13.92 -4.39 -15.95
N THR A 91 14.84 -4.03 -15.03
CA THR A 91 16.15 -4.68 -14.93
C THR A 91 16.13 -5.89 -13.98
N PRO A 92 16.95 -6.94 -14.24
CA PRO A 92 17.04 -8.09 -13.35
C PRO A 92 17.47 -7.71 -11.92
N THR A 93 18.39 -6.77 -11.79
CA THR A 93 18.87 -6.28 -10.49
C THR A 93 17.75 -5.59 -9.71
N ALA A 94 16.99 -4.72 -10.37
CA ALA A 94 15.87 -4.04 -9.73
C ALA A 94 14.76 -5.03 -9.32
N ARG A 95 14.48 -6.02 -10.16
CA ARG A 95 13.50 -7.08 -9.82
C ARG A 95 13.91 -7.88 -8.59
N ALA A 96 15.20 -8.25 -8.48
CA ALA A 96 15.70 -8.97 -7.31
C ALA A 96 15.57 -8.14 -6.02
N LEU A 97 16.06 -6.91 -6.04
CA LEU A 97 15.93 -5.98 -4.91
C LEU A 97 14.45 -5.67 -4.59
N GLY A 98 13.65 -5.45 -5.63
CA GLY A 98 12.23 -5.18 -5.52
C GLY A 98 11.47 -6.32 -4.88
N ALA A 99 11.81 -7.58 -5.18
CA ALA A 99 11.16 -8.76 -4.61
C ALA A 99 11.38 -8.84 -3.08
N GLU A 100 12.61 -8.62 -2.60
CA GLU A 100 12.93 -8.60 -1.17
C GLU A 100 12.19 -7.47 -0.45
N ARG A 101 12.21 -6.27 -1.01
CA ARG A 101 11.51 -5.10 -0.46
C ARG A 101 10.00 -5.29 -0.47
N HIS A 102 9.45 -5.87 -1.53
CA HIS A 102 8.03 -6.15 -1.65
C HIS A 102 7.56 -7.14 -0.59
N ALA A 103 8.32 -8.21 -0.34
CA ALA A 103 8.01 -9.17 0.73
C ALA A 103 7.94 -8.51 2.11
N THR A 104 8.89 -7.62 2.42
CA THR A 104 8.90 -6.83 3.66
C THR A 104 7.67 -5.94 3.76
N MET A 105 7.30 -5.25 2.69
CA MET A 105 6.13 -4.37 2.65
C MET A 105 4.83 -5.16 2.80
N ALA A 106 4.70 -6.29 2.13
CA ALA A 106 3.53 -7.15 2.25
C ALA A 106 3.35 -7.68 3.68
N ALA A 107 4.44 -8.12 4.31
CA ALA A 107 4.43 -8.55 5.71
C ALA A 107 4.03 -7.41 6.67
N PHE A 108 4.50 -6.19 6.42
CA PHE A 108 4.12 -5.02 7.21
C PHE A 108 2.61 -4.75 7.15
N PHE A 109 2.01 -4.71 5.97
CA PHE A 109 0.56 -4.45 5.84
C PHE A 109 -0.29 -5.59 6.40
N ALA A 110 0.16 -6.85 6.26
CA ALA A 110 -0.51 -7.99 6.89
C ALA A 110 -0.47 -7.90 8.44
N GLN A 111 0.66 -7.50 9.01
CA GLN A 111 0.81 -7.30 10.45
C GLN A 111 -0.05 -6.13 10.94
N LEU A 112 -0.07 -5.02 10.19
CA LEU A 112 -0.93 -3.87 10.50
C LEU A 112 -2.41 -4.29 10.55
N ASP A 113 -2.88 -5.03 9.56
CA ASP A 113 -4.26 -5.53 9.53
C ASP A 113 -4.57 -6.38 10.77
N ALA A 114 -3.66 -7.30 11.13
CA ALA A 114 -3.84 -8.16 12.29
C ALA A 114 -3.96 -7.35 13.60
N GLU A 115 -3.12 -6.34 13.78
CA GLU A 115 -3.13 -5.47 14.96
C GLU A 115 -4.40 -4.60 15.01
N MET A 116 -4.79 -3.99 13.89
CA MET A 116 -5.98 -3.15 13.82
C MET A 116 -7.27 -3.94 14.03
N MET A 117 -7.35 -5.14 13.46
CA MET A 117 -8.50 -6.03 13.68
C MET A 117 -8.58 -6.54 15.13
N ALA A 118 -7.45 -6.81 15.78
CA ALA A 118 -7.40 -7.21 17.18
C ALA A 118 -7.79 -6.06 18.13
N ALA A 119 -7.46 -4.81 17.75
CA ALA A 119 -7.80 -3.61 18.51
C ALA A 119 -9.25 -3.16 18.34
N THR A 120 -9.96 -3.65 17.31
CA THR A 120 -11.39 -3.34 17.13
C THR A 120 -12.19 -4.01 18.25
N PRO A 121 -12.96 -3.25 19.08
CA PRO A 121 -13.74 -3.83 20.15
C PRO A 121 -14.70 -4.90 19.59
N ARG A 122 -14.52 -6.15 20.00
CA ARG A 122 -15.56 -7.14 19.75
C ARG A 122 -16.80 -6.64 20.44
N HIS A 123 -17.90 -6.46 19.72
CA HIS A 123 -19.19 -6.24 20.34
C HIS A 123 -19.43 -7.40 21.29
N PHE A 124 -19.23 -7.17 22.58
CA PHE A 124 -19.78 -8.03 23.61
C PHE A 124 -21.29 -7.93 23.44
N ALA A 125 -21.89 -8.94 22.83
CA ALA A 125 -23.33 -9.11 22.93
C ALA A 125 -23.66 -9.08 24.41
N ALA A 126 -24.45 -8.12 24.83
CA ALA A 126 -24.93 -8.08 26.22
C ALA A 126 -25.55 -9.45 26.52
N PRO A 127 -25.27 -10.06 27.68
CA PRO A 127 -25.85 -11.34 28.01
C PRO A 127 -27.36 -11.22 27.90
N ASN A 128 -27.96 -12.17 27.20
CA ASN A 128 -29.42 -12.22 27.01
C ASN A 128 -30.09 -12.23 28.38
N PRO A 129 -30.92 -11.23 28.73
CA PRO A 129 -31.56 -11.16 30.05
C PRO A 129 -32.48 -12.35 30.38
N GLU A 130 -32.83 -13.18 29.36
CA GLU A 130 -33.63 -14.38 29.54
C GLU A 130 -32.85 -15.58 30.12
N GLN A 131 -31.53 -15.48 30.31
CA GLN A 131 -30.69 -16.54 30.87
C GLN A 131 -30.24 -16.27 32.31
N ALA A 132 -30.84 -15.32 33.00
CA ALA A 132 -30.60 -15.15 34.42
C ALA A 132 -31.20 -16.34 35.22
N PRO A 133 -30.41 -17.06 36.03
CA PRO A 133 -30.95 -18.11 36.83
C PRO A 133 -31.96 -17.52 37.85
N HIS A 134 -33.17 -18.00 37.83
CA HIS A 134 -34.14 -17.70 38.86
C HIS A 134 -33.62 -18.26 40.19
N LEU A 135 -33.25 -17.39 41.12
CA LEU A 135 -33.03 -17.70 42.51
C LEU A 135 -34.38 -17.77 43.25
#